data_0f73a7364650ed6984328eb23bbe7442
#
_entry.id   0f73a7364650ed6984328eb23bbe7442
#
_cell.length_a   1.000
_cell.length_b   1.000
_cell.length_c   1.000
_cell.angle_alpha   90.00
_cell.angle_beta   90.00
_cell.angle_gamma   90.00
#
_symmetry.space_group_name_H-M   'P 1'
#
loop_
_entity.id
_entity.type
_entity.pdbx_description
1 polymer ?
#
loop_
_entity_poly.entity_id
_entity_poly.type
_entity_poly.pdbx_seq_one_letter_code
_entity_poly.pdbx_strand_id
1 'polypeptide(L)'
;HNNINVEAQMASSASLLHWTRGMLSVRSRYPAFGMGDFVVAPADNDAVLAFTRSMSDEDAKAENTTTKHLLCINNLSSRPQGARVQVAAKFAGAKLTDIFGGQGFGQIGEDGTVTVMLGSRGFYWLAIESDVSADDALPAATGTPEANASEVLDEFKDDTTSDAEGKDL
;
A
#
# COMPACT_ATOMS: atom_id res chain seq x y z
N HIS A 1 -26.19 11.39 17.86
CA HIS A 1 -25.72 12.14 16.67
C HIS A 1 -24.59 13.14 16.96
N ASN A 2 -24.38 13.57 18.22
CA ASN A 2 -23.42 14.63 18.54
C ASN A 2 -21.93 14.21 18.48
N ASN A 3 -21.61 12.92 18.45
CA ASN A 3 -20.22 12.45 18.49
C ASN A 3 -19.61 12.11 17.12
N ILE A 4 -20.39 12.25 16.04
CA ILE A 4 -19.93 11.85 14.68
C ILE A 4 -19.92 13.06 13.72
N ASN A 5 -20.03 14.28 14.22
CA ASN A 5 -19.91 15.47 13.39
C ASN A 5 -18.46 15.96 13.29
N VAL A 6 -18.17 16.72 12.25
CA VAL A 6 -16.82 17.25 11.97
C VAL A 6 -16.31 18.13 13.12
N GLU A 7 -17.18 18.93 13.73
CA GLU A 7 -16.84 19.82 14.85
C GLU A 7 -16.33 19.05 16.07
N ALA A 8 -17.05 18.00 16.48
CA ALA A 8 -16.63 17.15 17.60
C ALA A 8 -15.33 16.41 17.28
N GLN A 9 -15.15 15.97 16.04
CA GLN A 9 -13.90 15.33 15.62
C GLN A 9 -12.72 16.31 15.52
N MET A 10 -12.96 17.55 15.14
CA MET A 10 -11.93 18.59 15.15
C MET A 10 -11.47 18.95 16.56
N ALA A 11 -12.34 18.87 17.54
CA ALA A 11 -12.02 19.12 18.95
C ALA A 11 -11.21 17.99 19.61
N SER A 12 -11.15 16.79 19.01
CA SER A 12 -10.47 15.62 19.57
C SER A 12 -9.24 15.27 18.75
N SER A 13 -8.04 15.41 19.33
CA SER A 13 -6.77 15.04 18.67
C SER A 13 -6.65 13.54 18.37
N ALA A 14 -7.40 12.68 19.07
CA ALA A 14 -7.45 11.23 18.85
C ALA A 14 -8.56 10.81 17.87
N SER A 15 -9.23 11.75 17.21
CA SER A 15 -10.32 11.43 16.28
C SER A 15 -9.80 10.83 14.95
N LEU A 16 -10.68 10.06 14.30
CA LEU A 16 -10.41 9.53 12.96
C LEU A 16 -10.08 10.65 11.95
N LEU A 17 -10.72 11.82 12.08
CA LEU A 17 -10.46 12.98 11.23
C LEU A 17 -9.00 13.46 11.36
N HIS A 18 -8.50 13.59 12.60
CA HIS A 18 -7.11 13.99 12.83
C HIS A 18 -6.13 12.94 12.34
N TRP A 19 -6.40 11.67 12.60
CA TRP A 19 -5.61 10.57 12.10
C TRP A 19 -5.54 10.58 10.55
N THR A 20 -6.70 10.69 9.87
CA THR A 20 -6.76 10.73 8.40
C THR A 20 -6.01 11.93 7.83
N ARG A 21 -6.16 13.12 8.45
CA ARG A 21 -5.40 14.32 8.07
C ARG A 21 -3.90 14.11 8.22
N GLY A 22 -3.48 13.51 9.32
CA GLY A 22 -2.06 13.15 9.55
C GLY A 22 -1.53 12.22 8.47
N MET A 23 -2.26 11.17 8.12
CA MET A 23 -1.90 10.24 7.05
C MET A 23 -1.79 10.92 5.68
N LEU A 24 -2.75 11.77 5.33
CA LEU A 24 -2.73 12.52 4.08
C LEU A 24 -1.57 13.53 4.04
N SER A 25 -1.28 14.18 5.16
CA SER A 25 -0.14 15.10 5.29
C SER A 25 1.19 14.38 5.12
N VAL A 26 1.36 13.19 5.72
CA VAL A 26 2.55 12.35 5.51
C VAL A 26 2.63 11.95 4.04
N ARG A 27 1.54 11.40 3.48
CA ARG A 27 1.50 10.97 2.09
C ARG A 27 1.88 12.08 1.10
N SER A 28 1.43 13.32 1.33
CA SER A 28 1.72 14.46 0.45
C SER A 28 3.19 14.90 0.47
N ARG A 29 3.93 14.56 1.52
CA ARG A 29 5.39 14.85 1.62
C ARG A 29 6.26 13.88 0.83
N TYR A 30 5.69 12.77 0.39
CA TYR A 30 6.40 11.73 -0.34
C TYR A 30 5.77 11.51 -1.73
N PRO A 31 6.25 12.23 -2.75
CA PRO A 31 5.70 12.16 -4.12
C PRO A 31 5.65 10.73 -4.70
N ALA A 32 6.53 9.84 -4.23
CA ALA A 32 6.53 8.43 -4.61
C ALA A 32 5.17 7.73 -4.41
N PHE A 33 4.34 8.17 -3.46
CA PHE A 33 2.99 7.62 -3.31
C PHE A 33 2.06 7.93 -4.49
N GLY A 34 2.26 9.05 -5.16
CA GLY A 34 1.44 9.47 -6.29
C GLY A 34 2.02 9.05 -7.64
N MET A 35 3.32 9.22 -7.81
CA MET A 35 4.01 9.13 -9.10
C MET A 35 4.85 7.86 -9.26
N GLY A 36 5.29 7.24 -8.16
CA GLY A 36 6.16 6.07 -8.21
C GLY A 36 5.45 4.82 -8.75
N ASP A 37 6.20 3.92 -9.35
CA ASP A 37 5.76 2.60 -9.76
C ASP A 37 5.27 1.78 -8.58
N PHE A 38 4.20 1.03 -8.79
CA PHE A 38 3.62 0.14 -7.79
C PHE A 38 4.06 -1.30 -8.07
N VAL A 39 4.79 -1.91 -7.12
CA VAL A 39 5.20 -3.31 -7.22
C VAL A 39 4.82 -4.05 -5.94
N VAL A 40 4.05 -5.12 -6.07
CA VAL A 40 3.71 -5.98 -4.93
C VAL A 40 4.97 -6.68 -4.43
N ALA A 41 5.18 -6.62 -3.11
CA ALA A 41 6.25 -7.35 -2.42
C ALA A 41 5.63 -8.60 -1.78
N PRO A 42 5.95 -9.83 -2.27
CA PRO A 42 5.38 -11.05 -1.72
C PRO A 42 5.65 -11.18 -0.21
N ALA A 43 4.64 -11.63 0.53
CA ALA A 43 4.75 -11.95 1.95
C ALA A 43 4.39 -13.42 2.17
N ASP A 44 5.01 -14.06 3.16
CA ASP A 44 4.73 -15.44 3.56
C ASP A 44 3.45 -15.58 4.41
N ASN A 45 2.67 -14.51 4.52
CA ASN A 45 1.43 -14.44 5.28
C ASN A 45 0.34 -13.72 4.47
N ASP A 46 -0.71 -14.44 4.11
CA ASP A 46 -1.85 -13.93 3.30
C ASP A 46 -2.63 -12.78 3.96
N ALA A 47 -2.50 -12.61 5.27
CA ALA A 47 -3.11 -11.49 5.98
C ALA A 47 -2.31 -10.19 5.87
N VAL A 48 -1.13 -10.22 5.26
CA VAL A 48 -0.23 -9.08 5.12
C VAL A 48 -0.08 -8.68 3.67
N LEU A 49 -0.46 -7.45 3.36
CA LEU A 49 -0.23 -6.81 2.06
C LEU A 49 1.02 -5.95 2.14
N ALA A 50 2.00 -6.24 1.31
CA ALA A 50 3.19 -5.42 1.16
C ALA A 50 3.40 -5.01 -0.30
N PHE A 51 3.90 -3.79 -0.50
CA PHE A 51 4.23 -3.26 -1.82
C PHE A 51 5.28 -2.15 -1.72
N THR A 52 6.00 -1.95 -2.80
CA THR A 52 6.92 -0.81 -2.95
C THR A 52 6.34 0.24 -3.88
N ARG A 53 6.74 1.49 -3.64
CA ARG A 53 6.55 2.63 -4.54
C ARG A 53 7.93 3.18 -4.88
N SER A 54 8.25 3.29 -6.17
CA SER A 54 9.58 3.70 -6.62
C SER A 54 9.49 4.78 -7.69
N MET A 55 10.21 5.85 -7.52
CA MET A 55 10.33 6.95 -8.49
C MET A 55 11.65 6.83 -9.26
N SER A 56 11.66 7.32 -10.48
CA SER A 56 12.88 7.54 -11.24
C SER A 56 13.72 8.68 -10.62
N ASP A 57 15.00 8.75 -10.98
CA ASP A 57 15.86 9.84 -10.56
C ASP A 57 15.43 11.19 -11.16
N GLU A 58 14.87 11.15 -12.36
CA GLU A 58 14.36 12.33 -13.06
C GLU A 58 13.14 12.90 -12.34
N ASP A 59 12.15 12.06 -12.02
CA ASP A 59 10.97 12.47 -11.28
C ASP A 59 11.33 12.95 -9.87
N ALA A 60 12.24 12.26 -9.19
CA ALA A 60 12.69 12.67 -7.86
C ALA A 60 13.36 14.05 -7.87
N LYS A 61 14.13 14.35 -8.91
CA LYS A 61 14.71 15.68 -9.10
C LYS A 61 13.65 16.74 -9.40
N ALA A 62 12.67 16.42 -10.25
CA ALA A 62 11.57 17.31 -10.59
C ALA A 62 10.74 17.68 -9.34
N GLU A 63 10.50 16.71 -8.46
CA GLU A 63 9.75 16.87 -7.21
C GLU A 63 10.64 17.37 -6.04
N ASN A 64 11.93 17.60 -6.27
CA ASN A 64 12.91 18.02 -5.24
C ASN A 64 12.87 17.12 -3.99
N THR A 65 12.77 15.79 -4.18
CA THR A 65 12.76 14.80 -3.11
C THR A 65 14.00 13.94 -3.12
N THR A 66 14.48 13.58 -1.94
CA THR A 66 15.57 12.60 -1.76
C THR A 66 15.04 11.18 -1.51
N THR A 67 13.77 11.04 -1.14
CA THR A 67 13.15 9.73 -0.89
C THR A 67 12.49 9.22 -2.16
N LYS A 68 13.17 8.35 -2.87
CA LYS A 68 12.70 7.75 -4.13
C LYS A 68 11.88 6.47 -3.93
N HIS A 69 12.15 5.73 -2.87
CA HIS A 69 11.61 4.39 -2.68
C HIS A 69 10.93 4.26 -1.32
N LEU A 70 9.72 3.71 -1.34
CA LEU A 70 8.94 3.43 -0.14
C LEU A 70 8.56 1.95 -0.11
N LEU A 71 8.58 1.37 1.08
CA LEU A 71 8.02 0.04 1.36
C LEU A 71 6.82 0.22 2.28
N CYS A 72 5.66 -0.23 1.83
CA CYS A 72 4.42 -0.21 2.60
C CYS A 72 4.05 -1.64 3.00
N ILE A 73 3.82 -1.88 4.28
CA ILE A 73 3.44 -3.20 4.81
C ILE A 73 2.20 -3.01 5.67
N ASN A 74 1.14 -3.77 5.39
CA ASN A 74 -0.16 -3.59 6.03
C ASN A 74 -0.71 -4.93 6.51
N ASN A 75 -1.09 -5.01 7.78
CA ASN A 75 -1.85 -6.14 8.33
C ASN A 75 -3.34 -5.92 8.09
N LEU A 76 -3.95 -6.70 7.21
CA LEU A 76 -5.37 -6.60 6.85
C LEU A 76 -6.29 -7.33 7.86
N SER A 77 -5.71 -8.05 8.82
CA SER A 77 -6.46 -8.80 9.82
C SER A 77 -6.67 -8.01 11.13
N SER A 78 -7.62 -8.46 11.93
CA SER A 78 -7.87 -7.92 13.28
C SER A 78 -7.00 -8.54 14.36
N ARG A 79 -6.01 -9.37 14.00
CA ARG A 79 -5.07 -10.02 14.93
C ARG A 79 -3.66 -9.57 14.63
N PRO A 80 -2.75 -9.56 15.62
CA PRO A 80 -1.33 -9.35 15.35
C PRO A 80 -0.81 -10.40 14.36
N GLN A 81 0.06 -9.98 13.44
CA GLN A 81 0.63 -10.83 12.40
C GLN A 81 2.14 -10.64 12.31
N GLY A 82 2.85 -11.74 12.16
CA GLY A 82 4.24 -11.75 11.73
C GLY A 82 4.30 -12.06 10.24
N ALA A 83 5.22 -11.45 9.52
CA ALA A 83 5.46 -11.77 8.12
C ALA A 83 6.91 -11.56 7.73
N ARG A 84 7.37 -12.36 6.78
CA ARG A 84 8.57 -12.14 6.01
C ARG A 84 8.16 -11.62 4.63
N VAL A 85 8.61 -10.42 4.31
CA VAL A 85 8.29 -9.72 3.06
C VAL A 85 9.52 -9.79 2.15
N GLN A 86 9.34 -10.23 0.92
CA GLN A 86 10.37 -10.26 -0.11
C GLN A 86 10.35 -8.95 -0.90
N VAL A 87 11.39 -8.16 -0.76
CA VAL A 87 11.62 -6.94 -1.53
C VAL A 87 12.57 -7.25 -2.70
N ALA A 88 12.57 -6.40 -3.73
CA ALA A 88 13.46 -6.59 -4.86
C ALA A 88 14.95 -6.63 -4.43
N ALA A 89 15.73 -7.52 -5.02
CA ALA A 89 17.13 -7.76 -4.66
C ALA A 89 18.00 -6.49 -4.71
N LYS A 90 17.65 -5.54 -5.59
CA LYS A 90 18.34 -4.25 -5.68
C LYS A 90 18.33 -3.43 -4.39
N PHE A 91 17.43 -3.74 -3.45
CA PHE A 91 17.34 -3.09 -2.15
C PHE A 91 18.02 -3.87 -1.03
N ALA A 92 18.69 -4.98 -1.33
CA ALA A 92 19.43 -5.75 -0.32
C ALA A 92 20.40 -4.86 0.45
N GLY A 93 20.43 -5.00 1.78
CA GLY A 93 21.26 -4.19 2.66
C GLY A 93 20.81 -2.74 2.89
N ALA A 94 19.80 -2.26 2.15
CA ALA A 94 19.31 -0.88 2.31
C ALA A 94 18.69 -0.65 3.68
N LYS A 95 18.92 0.53 4.24
CA LYS A 95 18.30 0.94 5.50
C LYS A 95 16.85 1.31 5.31
N LEU A 96 16.06 1.02 6.33
CA LEU A 96 14.64 1.36 6.40
C LEU A 96 14.41 2.39 7.49
N THR A 97 13.69 3.45 7.16
CA THR A 97 13.34 4.53 8.08
C THR A 97 11.83 4.74 8.08
N ASP A 98 11.21 4.74 9.26
CA ASP A 98 9.78 5.04 9.41
C ASP A 98 9.48 6.48 8.99
N ILE A 99 8.54 6.68 8.08
CA ILE A 99 8.23 8.02 7.55
C ILE A 99 7.34 8.86 8.45
N PHE A 100 6.75 8.28 9.49
CA PHE A 100 5.96 9.04 10.47
C PHE A 100 6.82 9.67 11.54
N GLY A 101 7.75 8.90 12.09
CA GLY A 101 8.62 9.34 13.19
C GLY A 101 10.06 9.63 12.79
N GLY A 102 10.47 9.27 11.59
CA GLY A 102 11.87 9.42 11.14
C GLY A 102 12.84 8.48 11.86
N GLN A 103 12.32 7.45 12.53
CA GLN A 103 13.16 6.51 13.29
C GLN A 103 13.65 5.37 12.40
N GLY A 104 14.89 4.93 12.62
CA GLY A 104 15.42 3.75 11.96
C GLY A 104 14.58 2.51 12.28
N PHE A 105 14.19 1.77 11.24
CA PHE A 105 13.39 0.54 11.37
C PHE A 105 14.27 -0.73 11.28
N GLY A 106 15.45 -0.63 10.71
CA GLY A 106 16.36 -1.73 10.45
C GLY A 106 16.90 -1.70 9.03
N GLN A 107 17.24 -2.87 8.51
CA GLN A 107 17.78 -3.04 7.16
C GLN A 107 17.07 -4.19 6.44
N ILE A 108 17.02 -4.11 5.12
CA ILE A 108 16.63 -5.22 4.25
C ILE A 108 17.76 -6.24 4.29
N GLY A 109 17.43 -7.52 4.51
CA GLY A 109 18.44 -8.59 4.50
C GLY A 109 19.17 -8.70 3.17
N GLU A 110 20.36 -9.33 3.17
CA GLU A 110 21.12 -9.60 1.95
C GLU A 110 20.36 -10.48 0.95
N ASP A 111 19.40 -11.25 1.44
CA ASP A 111 18.46 -12.05 0.65
C ASP A 111 17.27 -11.25 0.12
N GLY A 112 17.23 -9.94 0.36
CA GLY A 112 16.11 -9.06 0.00
C GLY A 112 14.90 -9.20 0.91
N THR A 113 15.01 -9.83 2.09
CA THR A 113 13.86 -10.02 2.99
C THR A 113 13.81 -9.00 4.12
N VAL A 114 12.58 -8.70 4.55
CA VAL A 114 12.28 -7.92 5.76
C VAL A 114 11.33 -8.73 6.64
N THR A 115 11.72 -9.00 7.88
CA THR A 115 10.84 -9.66 8.85
C THR A 115 10.19 -8.62 9.74
N VAL A 116 8.86 -8.66 9.84
CA VAL A 116 8.09 -7.68 10.60
C VAL A 116 7.08 -8.33 11.53
N MET A 117 6.76 -7.61 12.61
CA MET A 117 5.61 -7.90 13.48
C MET A 117 4.68 -6.70 13.44
N LEU A 118 3.44 -6.92 13.03
CA LEU A 118 2.41 -5.90 12.96
C LEU A 118 1.32 -6.17 14.00
N GLY A 119 0.92 -5.14 14.72
CA GLY A 119 -0.27 -5.20 15.56
C GLY A 119 -1.54 -5.43 14.74
N SER A 120 -2.66 -5.65 15.40
CA SER A 120 -3.99 -5.72 14.77
C SER A 120 -4.23 -4.49 13.89
N ARG A 121 -4.50 -4.70 12.60
CA ARG A 121 -4.66 -3.61 11.61
C ARG A 121 -3.48 -2.65 11.55
N GLY A 122 -2.31 -3.08 12.02
CA GLY A 122 -1.08 -2.30 12.03
C GLY A 122 -0.49 -2.18 10.63
N PHE A 123 0.31 -1.15 10.44
CA PHE A 123 1.00 -0.91 9.18
C PHE A 123 2.35 -0.22 9.44
N TYR A 124 3.24 -0.34 8.46
CA TYR A 124 4.48 0.43 8.38
C TYR A 124 4.58 1.07 6.99
N TRP A 125 4.98 2.33 6.96
CA TRP A 125 5.41 3.03 5.75
C TRP A 125 6.86 3.43 5.95
N LEU A 126 7.74 2.82 5.18
CA LEU A 126 9.18 2.89 5.36
C LEU A 126 9.83 3.51 4.13
N ALA A 127 10.69 4.50 4.32
CA ALA A 127 11.60 4.95 3.30
C ALA A 127 12.74 3.91 3.15
N ILE A 128 13.06 3.54 1.92
CA ILE A 128 14.22 2.72 1.60
C ILE A 128 15.36 3.66 1.25
N GLU A 129 16.38 3.70 2.08
CA GLU A 129 17.59 4.48 1.86
C GLU A 129 18.59 3.63 1.07
N SER A 130 18.53 3.77 -0.26
CA SER A 130 19.45 3.09 -1.17
C SER A 130 20.03 4.09 -2.17
N ASP A 131 21.29 3.91 -2.49
CA ASP A 131 21.98 4.64 -3.58
C ASP A 131 21.67 4.04 -4.96
N VAL A 132 20.71 3.10 -5.04
CA VAL A 132 20.38 2.39 -6.28
C VAL A 132 19.56 3.30 -7.19
N SER A 133 20.09 3.56 -8.39
CA SER A 133 19.35 4.26 -9.45
C SER A 133 18.15 3.43 -9.93
N ALA A 134 17.04 4.12 -10.28
CA ALA A 134 15.83 3.47 -10.77
C ALA A 134 16.02 2.71 -12.09
N ASP A 135 17.12 2.96 -12.82
CA ASP A 135 17.43 2.30 -14.10
C ASP A 135 17.70 0.78 -13.99
N ASP A 136 17.92 0.26 -12.77
CA ASP A 136 18.05 -1.18 -12.51
C ASP A 136 16.69 -1.86 -12.20
N ALA A 137 15.57 -1.19 -12.49
CA ALA A 137 14.26 -1.81 -12.35
C ALA A 137 14.15 -3.00 -13.33
N LEU A 138 13.99 -4.21 -12.80
CA LEU A 138 13.49 -5.34 -13.57
C LEU A 138 12.22 -4.90 -14.31
N PRO A 139 12.07 -5.27 -15.59
CA PRO A 139 10.87 -4.92 -16.33
C PRO A 139 9.66 -5.38 -15.50
N ALA A 140 8.73 -4.46 -15.28
CA ALA A 140 7.45 -4.80 -14.68
C ALA A 140 6.93 -6.04 -15.41
N ALA A 141 6.57 -7.07 -14.66
CA ALA A 141 5.90 -8.22 -15.26
C ALA A 141 4.68 -7.65 -16.02
N THR A 142 4.82 -7.53 -17.33
CA THR A 142 3.74 -7.21 -18.25
C THR A 142 2.85 -8.44 -18.33
N GLY A 143 2.18 -8.74 -17.23
CA GLY A 143 1.00 -9.54 -17.16
C GLY A 143 -0.16 -8.57 -17.13
N THR A 144 -0.61 -8.14 -18.29
CA THR A 144 -1.94 -7.55 -18.45
C THR A 144 -2.92 -8.60 -17.94
N PRO A 145 -3.70 -8.33 -16.90
CA PRO A 145 -4.90 -9.11 -16.68
C PRO A 145 -5.96 -8.60 -17.68
N GLU A 146 -5.75 -8.88 -18.95
CA GLU A 146 -6.86 -9.00 -19.90
C GLU A 146 -7.45 -10.39 -19.67
N ALA A 147 -8.25 -10.53 -18.64
CA ALA A 147 -9.19 -11.62 -18.51
C ALA A 147 -10.41 -11.11 -17.76
N ASN A 148 -11.48 -10.88 -18.53
CA ASN A 148 -12.84 -11.18 -18.12
C ASN A 148 -13.58 -10.19 -17.20
N ALA A 149 -13.52 -8.90 -17.48
CA ALA A 149 -14.60 -8.02 -17.00
C ALA A 149 -15.91 -8.20 -17.83
N SER A 150 -15.88 -8.83 -19.00
CA SER A 150 -17.05 -9.08 -19.83
C SER A 150 -17.79 -10.39 -19.49
N GLU A 151 -17.08 -11.42 -19.02
CA GLU A 151 -17.73 -12.69 -18.66
C GLU A 151 -18.49 -12.62 -17.33
N VAL A 152 -18.03 -11.81 -16.39
CA VAL A 152 -18.72 -11.65 -15.07
C VAL A 152 -20.01 -10.84 -15.21
N LEU A 153 -20.14 -10.00 -16.25
CA LEU A 153 -21.34 -9.20 -16.46
C LEU A 153 -22.47 -9.96 -17.21
N ASP A 154 -22.15 -11.04 -17.90
CA ASP A 154 -23.17 -11.87 -18.57
C ASP A 154 -23.79 -12.91 -17.61
N GLU A 155 -23.08 -13.33 -16.56
CA GLU A 155 -23.62 -14.26 -15.56
C GLU A 155 -24.64 -13.59 -14.62
N PHE A 156 -24.63 -12.25 -14.48
CA PHE A 156 -25.61 -11.50 -13.68
C PHE A 156 -26.86 -11.06 -14.45
N LYS A 157 -26.94 -11.29 -15.76
CA LYS A 157 -28.10 -10.90 -16.55
C LYS A 157 -29.18 -11.95 -16.69
N ASP A 158 -28.86 -13.21 -16.42
CA ASP A 158 -29.83 -14.31 -16.61
C ASP A 158 -30.72 -14.60 -15.40
N ASP A 159 -30.52 -13.94 -14.25
CA ASP A 159 -31.28 -14.24 -13.03
C ASP A 159 -32.42 -13.21 -12.72
N THR A 160 -32.74 -12.29 -13.62
CA THR A 160 -33.79 -11.27 -13.40
C THR A 160 -34.98 -11.33 -14.39
N THR A 161 -35.13 -12.41 -15.16
CA THR A 161 -36.27 -12.54 -16.10
C THR A 161 -37.09 -13.83 -15.90
N SER A 162 -37.32 -14.23 -14.66
CA SER A 162 -38.24 -15.33 -14.38
C SER A 162 -39.06 -15.05 -13.12
N ASP A 163 -39.93 -14.04 -13.17
CA ASP A 163 -41.14 -13.98 -12.34
C ASP A 163 -42.02 -12.80 -12.72
N ALA A 164 -42.62 -12.85 -13.90
CA ALA A 164 -43.77 -12.01 -14.22
C ALA A 164 -44.59 -12.63 -15.35
N GLU A 165 -45.23 -13.78 -15.09
CA GLU A 165 -46.46 -14.13 -15.83
C GLU A 165 -47.28 -15.13 -15.00
N GLY A 166 -48.48 -14.72 -14.65
CA GLY A 166 -49.55 -15.64 -14.35
C GLY A 166 -50.21 -15.50 -12.99
N LYS A 167 -51.20 -14.58 -12.91
CA LYS A 167 -52.53 -14.92 -12.34
C LYS A 167 -53.53 -13.82 -12.59
N ASP A 168 -54.16 -13.88 -13.75
CA ASP A 168 -55.58 -13.50 -13.84
C ASP A 168 -56.37 -14.79 -13.69
N LEU A 169 -57.23 -14.81 -12.64
CA LEU A 169 -58.58 -15.41 -12.56
C LEU A 169 -59.15 -15.16 -11.16
#